data_bcea3b71f6457dd64820352c5be20a91
#
_entry.id   bcea3b71f6457dd64820352c5be20a91
#
_cell.length_a   1.000
_cell.length_b   1.000
_cell.length_c   1.000
_cell.angle_alpha   90.00
_cell.angle_beta   90.00
_cell.angle_gamma   90.00
#
_symmetry.space_group_name_H-M   'P 1'
#
loop_
_entity.id
_entity.type
_entity.pdbx_description
1 polymer ?
#
loop_
_entity_poly.entity_id
_entity_poly.type
_entity_poly.pdbx_seq_one_letter_code
_entity_poly.pdbx_strand_id
1 'polypeptide(L)'
;MHRISIKLGLALVVILTSFAATAMAADHTLLTPLLVDLKGWDAEPARGMTMDMGTSKMINAAREYQQGGKKLMAMLVLGDQAMTQGSMQAMKTETAEGKMSITTIEGFKAQTFYDKIERSGGVMVNLGQSQQQGAMFFLNYEGLSEEEGLKLAKEFNWKEMKKSVDKLF
;
A
#
# COMPACT_ATOMS: atom_id res chain seq x y z
N MET A 1 26.50 -44.03 -67.26
CA MET A 1 25.65 -44.29 -66.09
C MET A 1 26.13 -43.35 -65.00
N HIS A 2 25.46 -42.19 -64.86
CA HIS A 2 25.78 -41.21 -63.80
C HIS A 2 24.63 -41.21 -62.80
N ARG A 3 24.94 -41.58 -61.57
CA ARG A 3 24.02 -41.52 -60.42
C ARG A 3 24.10 -40.13 -59.81
N ILE A 4 23.06 -39.33 -59.92
CA ILE A 4 22.92 -38.06 -59.23
C ILE A 4 22.33 -38.34 -57.86
N SER A 5 23.14 -38.17 -56.81
CA SER A 5 22.66 -38.22 -55.42
C SER A 5 22.15 -36.85 -55.00
N ILE A 6 20.87 -36.73 -54.88
CA ILE A 6 20.20 -35.56 -54.33
C ILE A 6 20.26 -35.67 -52.79
N LYS A 7 21.14 -34.87 -52.18
CA LYS A 7 21.13 -34.68 -50.70
C LYS A 7 20.06 -33.70 -50.36
N LEU A 8 18.94 -34.21 -49.85
CA LEU A 8 17.85 -33.41 -49.27
C LEU A 8 18.28 -32.90 -47.90
N GLY A 9 18.75 -31.63 -47.87
CA GLY A 9 19.06 -30.93 -46.63
C GLY A 9 17.78 -30.46 -45.95
N LEU A 10 17.39 -31.18 -44.90
CA LEU A 10 16.26 -30.80 -44.05
C LEU A 10 16.72 -29.62 -43.15
N ALA A 11 16.44 -28.38 -43.57
CA ALA A 11 16.68 -27.20 -42.74
C ALA A 11 15.58 -27.15 -41.65
N LEU A 12 15.91 -27.62 -40.46
CA LEU A 12 15.07 -27.49 -39.27
C LEU A 12 15.12 -26.04 -38.80
N VAL A 13 14.16 -25.23 -39.23
CA VAL A 13 13.95 -23.87 -38.70
C VAL A 13 13.35 -23.98 -37.31
N VAL A 14 14.20 -23.96 -36.29
CA VAL A 14 13.77 -23.81 -34.88
C VAL A 14 13.36 -22.35 -34.70
N ILE A 15 12.08 -22.06 -34.83
CA ILE A 15 11.49 -20.78 -34.41
C ILE A 15 11.48 -20.80 -32.88
N LEU A 16 12.53 -20.25 -32.27
CA LEU A 16 12.47 -19.86 -30.86
C LEU A 16 11.49 -18.68 -30.71
N THR A 17 10.23 -18.99 -30.50
CA THR A 17 9.29 -18.02 -29.97
C THR A 17 9.71 -17.73 -28.53
N SER A 18 10.52 -16.67 -28.38
CA SER A 18 10.76 -16.06 -27.06
C SER A 18 9.41 -15.54 -26.54
N PHE A 19 8.72 -16.35 -25.75
CA PHE A 19 7.71 -15.83 -24.86
C PHE A 19 8.45 -14.88 -23.90
N ALA A 20 8.47 -13.59 -24.24
CA ALA A 20 8.66 -12.56 -23.27
C ALA A 20 7.47 -12.65 -22.31
N ALA A 21 7.63 -13.46 -21.26
CA ALA A 21 6.83 -13.32 -20.07
C ALA A 21 7.11 -11.89 -19.60
N THR A 22 6.25 -10.96 -19.97
CA THR A 22 6.14 -9.70 -19.24
C THR A 22 5.84 -10.10 -17.82
N ALA A 23 6.89 -10.19 -16.98
CA ALA A 23 6.73 -10.26 -15.56
C ALA A 23 5.92 -9.00 -15.23
N MET A 24 4.60 -9.17 -15.01
CA MET A 24 3.79 -8.12 -14.43
C MET A 24 4.47 -7.83 -13.10
N ALA A 25 5.14 -6.67 -13.03
CA ALA A 25 5.73 -6.22 -11.79
C ALA A 25 4.65 -6.37 -10.74
N ALA A 26 4.95 -7.09 -9.66
CA ALA A 26 3.96 -7.29 -8.63
C ALA A 26 3.48 -5.90 -8.22
N ASP A 27 2.17 -5.66 -8.28
CA ASP A 27 1.57 -4.31 -8.17
C ASP A 27 2.02 -3.56 -6.89
N HIS A 28 2.47 -4.29 -5.85
CA HIS A 28 3.03 -3.71 -4.64
C HIS A 28 4.30 -2.86 -4.90
N THR A 29 5.05 -3.11 -5.98
CA THR A 29 6.24 -2.31 -6.34
C THR A 29 5.88 -0.87 -6.72
N LEU A 30 4.63 -0.62 -7.08
CA LEU A 30 4.09 0.72 -7.33
C LEU A 30 3.75 1.45 -6.01
N LEU A 31 3.54 0.72 -4.92
CA LEU A 31 3.13 1.25 -3.64
C LEU A 31 4.31 1.51 -2.70
N THR A 32 5.34 0.67 -2.72
CA THR A 32 6.49 0.79 -1.81
C THR A 32 7.19 2.15 -1.89
N PRO A 33 7.38 2.81 -3.06
CA PRO A 33 8.00 4.13 -3.14
C PRO A 33 7.18 5.26 -2.51
N LEU A 34 5.88 5.03 -2.26
CA LEU A 34 4.99 6.01 -1.63
C LEU A 34 5.19 6.10 -0.11
N LEU A 35 5.85 5.09 0.49
CA LEU A 35 6.22 5.06 1.88
C LEU A 35 7.61 5.70 2.04
N VAL A 36 7.63 7.02 2.07
CA VAL A 36 8.82 7.87 2.01
C VAL A 36 9.69 7.81 3.28
N ASP A 37 10.94 8.27 3.19
CA ASP A 37 11.78 8.50 4.36
C ASP A 37 11.22 9.67 5.19
N LEU A 38 11.23 9.52 6.50
CA LEU A 38 10.86 10.56 7.44
C LEU A 38 12.13 11.17 8.05
N LYS A 39 12.21 12.50 8.04
CA LYS A 39 13.40 13.19 8.54
C LYS A 39 13.63 12.92 10.04
N GLY A 40 14.81 12.37 10.34
CA GLY A 40 15.20 12.06 11.71
C GLY A 40 14.69 10.72 12.23
N TRP A 41 14.12 9.87 11.35
CA TRP A 41 13.71 8.52 11.67
C TRP A 41 14.59 7.52 10.93
N ASP A 42 15.00 6.47 11.62
CA ASP A 42 15.59 5.29 11.00
C ASP A 42 14.48 4.46 10.37
N ALA A 43 14.58 4.21 9.07
CA ALA A 43 13.54 3.53 8.32
C ALA A 43 14.05 2.20 7.74
N GLU A 44 13.29 1.13 7.95
CA GLU A 44 13.55 -0.11 7.24
C GLU A 44 13.17 0.01 5.75
N PRO A 45 13.71 -0.84 4.88
CA PRO A 45 13.24 -0.92 3.50
C PRO A 45 11.73 -1.21 3.44
N ALA A 46 11.00 -0.45 2.63
CA ALA A 46 9.58 -0.72 2.41
C ALA A 46 9.41 -2.12 1.79
N ARG A 47 8.45 -2.87 2.31
CA ARG A 47 8.10 -4.22 1.85
C ARG A 47 6.68 -4.22 1.30
N GLY A 48 6.42 -5.06 0.33
CA GLY A 48 5.08 -5.19 -0.23
C GLY A 48 4.73 -6.63 -0.54
N MET A 49 3.43 -6.88 -0.64
CA MET A 49 2.87 -8.17 -0.97
C MET A 49 1.63 -8.00 -1.84
N THR A 50 1.49 -8.88 -2.81
CA THR A 50 0.27 -9.03 -3.59
C THR A 50 -0.30 -10.41 -3.31
N MET A 51 -1.56 -10.47 -2.88
CA MET A 51 -2.31 -11.71 -2.69
C MET A 51 -3.44 -11.77 -3.70
N ASP A 52 -3.49 -12.84 -4.46
CA ASP A 52 -4.58 -13.17 -5.37
C ASP A 52 -5.41 -14.30 -4.73
N MET A 53 -6.68 -14.01 -4.49
CA MET A 53 -7.63 -14.94 -3.88
C MET A 53 -8.72 -15.37 -4.89
N GLY A 54 -8.39 -15.36 -6.18
CA GLY A 54 -9.27 -15.73 -7.27
C GLY A 54 -10.22 -14.59 -7.68
N THR A 55 -11.28 -14.37 -6.92
CA THR A 55 -12.25 -13.29 -7.22
C THR A 55 -11.85 -11.94 -6.62
N SER A 56 -10.89 -11.94 -5.72
CA SER A 56 -10.40 -10.74 -5.04
C SER A 56 -8.89 -10.67 -5.04
N LYS A 57 -8.36 -9.46 -5.13
CA LYS A 57 -6.93 -9.18 -5.09
C LYS A 57 -6.65 -8.18 -3.98
N MET A 58 -5.67 -8.48 -3.16
CA MET A 58 -5.17 -7.56 -2.15
C MET A 58 -3.71 -7.23 -2.43
N ILE A 59 -3.39 -5.95 -2.39
CA ILE A 59 -2.03 -5.43 -2.56
C ILE A 59 -1.74 -4.59 -1.33
N ASN A 60 -0.60 -4.83 -0.72
CA ASN A 60 -0.15 -3.98 0.38
C ASN A 60 1.31 -3.57 0.22
N ALA A 61 1.66 -2.45 0.85
CA ALA A 61 3.02 -2.04 1.13
C ALA A 61 3.09 -1.56 2.57
N ALA A 62 4.16 -1.90 3.27
CA ALA A 62 4.39 -1.50 4.66
C ALA A 62 5.83 -1.06 4.87
N ARG A 63 6.03 -0.13 5.80
CA ARG A 63 7.35 0.34 6.20
C ARG A 63 7.36 0.69 7.68
N GLU A 64 8.41 0.28 8.36
CA GLU A 64 8.64 0.55 9.77
C GLU A 64 9.68 1.64 9.94
N TYR A 65 9.50 2.46 11.00
CA TYR A 65 10.37 3.57 11.34
C TYR A 65 10.61 3.59 12.85
N GLN A 66 11.81 3.96 13.25
CA GLN A 66 12.21 4.07 14.65
C GLN A 66 12.93 5.38 14.91
N GLN A 67 12.68 5.97 16.09
CA GLN A 67 13.40 7.14 16.57
C GLN A 67 13.49 7.08 18.09
N GLY A 68 14.62 6.65 18.63
CA GLY A 68 14.75 6.39 20.05
C GLY A 68 13.75 5.33 20.53
N GLY A 69 12.92 5.66 21.53
CA GLY A 69 11.87 4.76 22.03
C GLY A 69 10.54 4.86 21.27
N LYS A 70 10.46 5.63 20.18
CA LYS A 70 9.25 5.83 19.37
C LYS A 70 9.27 4.90 18.19
N LYS A 71 8.09 4.40 17.80
CA LYS A 71 7.91 3.53 16.64
C LYS A 71 6.77 4.01 15.75
N LEU A 72 6.92 3.79 14.45
CA LEU A 72 5.86 4.00 13.46
C LEU A 72 5.80 2.80 12.53
N MET A 73 4.59 2.50 12.05
CA MET A 73 4.37 1.60 10.93
C MET A 73 3.39 2.28 9.97
N ALA A 74 3.89 2.61 8.78
CA ALA A 74 3.06 3.09 7.69
C ALA A 74 2.68 1.92 6.78
N MET A 75 1.43 1.86 6.36
CA MET A 75 0.92 0.82 5.49
C MET A 75 -0.06 1.39 4.47
N LEU A 76 0.06 0.94 3.24
CA LEU A 76 -0.86 1.22 2.15
C LEU A 76 -1.50 -0.08 1.69
N VAL A 77 -2.83 -0.15 1.69
CA VAL A 77 -3.60 -1.36 1.37
C VAL A 77 -4.60 -1.05 0.27
N LEU A 78 -4.60 -1.88 -0.76
CA LEU A 78 -5.63 -1.93 -1.79
C LEU A 78 -6.28 -3.31 -1.74
N GLY A 79 -7.60 -3.35 -1.84
CA GLY A 79 -8.33 -4.61 -1.80
C GLY A 79 -9.82 -4.40 -1.99
N ASP A 80 -10.58 -5.48 -1.82
CA ASP A 80 -12.04 -5.42 -1.92
C ASP A 80 -12.62 -4.33 -1.03
N GLN A 81 -13.64 -3.68 -1.55
CA GLN A 81 -14.34 -2.59 -0.86
C GLN A 81 -14.84 -3.02 0.53
N ALA A 82 -15.26 -4.27 0.70
CA ALA A 82 -15.69 -4.80 1.98
C ALA A 82 -14.56 -4.82 3.04
N MET A 83 -13.30 -4.98 2.61
CA MET A 83 -12.13 -4.98 3.51
C MET A 83 -11.63 -3.57 3.82
N THR A 84 -11.98 -2.59 2.99
CA THR A 84 -11.54 -1.20 3.10
C THR A 84 -12.67 -0.24 3.52
N GLN A 85 -13.93 -0.70 3.50
CA GLN A 85 -15.09 0.05 3.97
C GLN A 85 -15.48 -0.36 5.40
N GLY A 86 -14.92 0.33 6.39
CA GLY A 86 -15.71 0.64 7.57
C GLY A 86 -16.62 1.83 7.23
N SER A 87 -17.87 1.84 7.67
CA SER A 87 -18.76 3.01 7.51
C SER A 87 -18.16 4.21 8.24
N MET A 88 -17.35 5.01 7.56
CA MET A 88 -16.76 6.22 8.12
C MET A 88 -17.80 7.33 8.16
N GLN A 89 -18.74 7.23 9.10
CA GLN A 89 -19.60 8.37 9.44
C GLN A 89 -18.86 9.28 10.42
N ALA A 90 -19.03 10.58 10.28
CA ALA A 90 -18.38 11.54 11.17
C ALA A 90 -18.78 11.23 12.62
N MET A 91 -17.79 10.96 13.45
CA MET A 91 -17.96 10.58 14.85
C MET A 91 -16.79 11.11 15.67
N LYS A 92 -17.07 11.48 16.92
CA LYS A 92 -16.03 11.79 17.90
C LYS A 92 -16.42 11.14 19.22
N THR A 93 -15.50 10.38 19.76
CA THR A 93 -15.62 9.77 21.10
C THR A 93 -14.35 10.06 21.88
N GLU A 94 -14.50 10.49 23.11
CA GLU A 94 -13.40 10.72 24.04
C GLU A 94 -13.75 10.16 25.40
N THR A 95 -12.83 9.41 25.99
CA THR A 95 -12.88 8.84 27.33
C THR A 95 -11.65 9.28 28.13
N ALA A 96 -11.59 8.88 29.40
CA ALA A 96 -10.38 9.09 30.21
C ALA A 96 -9.15 8.37 29.60
N GLU A 97 -9.36 7.22 28.97
CA GLU A 97 -8.32 6.34 28.45
C GLU A 97 -7.94 6.61 27.00
N GLY A 98 -8.85 7.13 26.18
CA GLY A 98 -8.54 7.31 24.77
C GLY A 98 -9.52 8.22 24.02
N LYS A 99 -9.18 8.42 22.76
CA LYS A 99 -9.96 9.21 21.80
C LYS A 99 -10.12 8.47 20.49
N MET A 100 -11.24 8.65 19.83
CA MET A 100 -11.46 8.27 18.45
C MET A 100 -12.21 9.37 17.72
N SER A 101 -11.80 9.70 16.52
CA SER A 101 -12.46 10.70 15.69
C SER A 101 -12.50 10.25 14.24
N ILE A 102 -13.64 10.46 13.58
CA ILE A 102 -13.78 10.31 12.15
C ILE A 102 -14.15 11.68 11.59
N THR A 103 -13.31 12.22 10.73
CA THR A 103 -13.42 13.56 10.21
C THR A 103 -12.82 13.66 8.79
N THR A 104 -12.78 14.86 8.24
CA THR A 104 -12.09 15.13 6.99
C THR A 104 -10.80 15.89 7.29
N ILE A 105 -9.66 15.33 6.83
CA ILE A 105 -8.33 15.92 6.95
C ILE A 105 -7.76 16.07 5.55
N GLU A 106 -7.37 17.27 5.16
CA GLU A 106 -6.81 17.60 3.83
C GLU A 106 -7.67 17.12 2.64
N GLY A 107 -9.00 17.05 2.84
CA GLY A 107 -9.95 16.60 1.83
C GLY A 107 -10.20 15.09 1.81
N PHE A 108 -9.53 14.32 2.66
CA PHE A 108 -9.71 12.87 2.80
C PHE A 108 -10.53 12.54 4.05
N LYS A 109 -11.41 11.55 3.95
CA LYS A 109 -12.02 10.96 5.15
C LYS A 109 -10.95 10.23 5.92
N ALA A 110 -10.79 10.58 7.19
CA ALA A 110 -9.78 10.00 8.06
C ALA A 110 -10.38 9.64 9.41
N GLN A 111 -9.94 8.53 9.94
CA GLN A 111 -10.19 8.10 11.31
C GLN A 111 -8.89 8.20 12.09
N THR A 112 -8.93 8.80 13.26
CA THR A 112 -7.86 8.81 14.23
C THR A 112 -8.29 8.07 15.48
N PHE A 113 -7.38 7.37 16.12
CA PHE A 113 -7.54 6.81 17.45
C PHE A 113 -6.27 7.04 18.26
N TYR A 114 -6.42 7.24 19.55
CA TYR A 114 -5.31 7.48 20.45
C TYR A 114 -5.58 6.90 21.83
N ASP A 115 -4.68 6.07 22.31
CA ASP A 115 -4.63 5.58 23.68
C ASP A 115 -3.73 6.49 24.51
N LYS A 116 -4.29 7.14 25.53
CA LYS A 116 -3.59 8.09 26.39
C LYS A 116 -2.64 7.41 27.37
N ILE A 117 -2.93 6.16 27.73
CA ILE A 117 -2.18 5.37 28.69
C ILE A 117 -0.94 4.81 28.02
N GLU A 118 -1.11 4.12 26.91
CA GLU A 118 -0.03 3.50 26.14
C GLU A 118 0.74 4.51 25.28
N ARG A 119 0.24 5.73 25.15
CA ARG A 119 0.78 6.76 24.24
C ARG A 119 0.95 6.22 22.82
N SER A 120 -0.05 5.50 22.36
CA SER A 120 -0.11 4.86 21.07
C SER A 120 -1.35 5.28 20.32
N GLY A 121 -1.34 5.16 19.01
CA GLY A 121 -2.51 5.50 18.22
C GLY A 121 -2.33 5.20 16.75
N GLY A 122 -3.28 5.69 15.98
CA GLY A 122 -3.23 5.53 14.53
C GLY A 122 -4.06 6.56 13.79
N VAL A 123 -3.68 6.70 12.54
CA VAL A 123 -4.38 7.50 11.54
C VAL A 123 -4.70 6.58 10.36
N MET A 124 -5.97 6.47 10.02
CA MET A 124 -6.47 5.71 8.89
C MET A 124 -7.08 6.69 7.89
N VAL A 125 -6.64 6.67 6.65
CA VAL A 125 -7.07 7.60 5.60
C VAL A 125 -7.68 6.83 4.45
N ASN A 126 -8.91 7.17 4.09
CA ASN A 126 -9.54 6.63 2.89
C ASN A 126 -9.01 7.38 1.66
N LEU A 127 -8.25 6.69 0.82
CA LEU A 127 -7.66 7.26 -0.39
C LEU A 127 -8.59 7.22 -1.60
N GLY A 128 -9.67 6.47 -1.51
CA GLY A 128 -10.64 6.31 -2.58
C GLY A 128 -11.16 4.90 -2.71
N GLN A 129 -12.16 4.77 -3.58
CA GLN A 129 -12.81 3.49 -3.86
C GLN A 129 -13.35 3.49 -5.28
N SER A 130 -13.34 2.33 -5.93
CA SER A 130 -14.13 2.00 -7.11
C SER A 130 -15.36 1.18 -6.71
N GLN A 131 -16.12 0.67 -7.66
CA GLN A 131 -17.27 -0.19 -7.35
C GLN A 131 -16.90 -1.50 -6.65
N GLN A 132 -15.67 -1.97 -6.80
CA GLN A 132 -15.22 -3.27 -6.30
C GLN A 132 -14.02 -3.17 -5.34
N GLN A 133 -13.22 -2.14 -5.45
CA GLN A 133 -11.96 -2.01 -4.70
C GLN A 133 -11.87 -0.70 -3.93
N GLY A 134 -11.17 -0.72 -2.82
CA GLY A 134 -10.87 0.44 -2.01
C GLY A 134 -9.39 0.53 -1.67
N ALA A 135 -8.94 1.73 -1.34
CA ALA A 135 -7.57 2.00 -0.92
C ALA A 135 -7.55 2.77 0.40
N MET A 136 -6.70 2.31 1.31
CA MET A 136 -6.54 2.87 2.65
C MET A 136 -5.05 3.07 2.95
N PHE A 137 -4.72 4.22 3.52
CA PHE A 137 -3.44 4.45 4.17
C PHE A 137 -3.61 4.34 5.68
N PHE A 138 -2.67 3.68 6.35
CA PHE A 138 -2.61 3.54 7.80
C PHE A 138 -1.28 4.03 8.31
N LEU A 139 -1.28 4.77 9.38
CA LEU A 139 -0.11 5.03 10.20
C LEU A 139 -0.42 4.64 11.63
N ASN A 140 0.23 3.63 12.16
CA ASN A 140 0.23 3.29 13.58
C ASN A 140 1.48 3.84 14.24
N TYR A 141 1.37 4.27 15.49
CA TYR A 141 2.50 4.85 16.22
C TYR A 141 2.47 4.49 17.71
N GLU A 142 3.66 4.45 18.30
CA GLU A 142 3.90 4.22 19.73
C GLU A 142 4.88 5.28 20.27
N GLY A 143 4.68 5.70 21.52
CA GLY A 143 5.54 6.68 22.21
C GLY A 143 5.36 8.12 21.75
N LEU A 144 4.31 8.41 20.99
CA LEU A 144 3.96 9.73 20.46
C LEU A 144 2.68 10.28 21.08
N SER A 145 2.48 11.59 21.02
CA SER A 145 1.19 12.20 21.25
C SER A 145 0.30 12.07 19.98
N GLU A 146 -1.01 12.28 20.16
CA GLU A 146 -1.97 12.32 19.04
C GLU A 146 -1.57 13.36 17.98
N GLU A 147 -1.12 14.54 18.42
CA GLU A 147 -0.70 15.62 17.53
C GLU A 147 0.56 15.27 16.73
N GLU A 148 1.58 14.69 17.39
CA GLU A 148 2.80 14.22 16.73
C GLU A 148 2.49 13.14 15.70
N GLY A 149 1.64 12.17 16.05
CA GLY A 149 1.21 11.09 15.15
C GLY A 149 0.47 11.62 13.93
N LEU A 150 -0.47 12.54 14.12
CA LEU A 150 -1.19 13.17 13.01
C LEU A 150 -0.27 14.02 12.12
N LYS A 151 0.69 14.74 12.70
CA LYS A 151 1.68 15.51 11.94
C LYS A 151 2.52 14.60 11.06
N LEU A 152 2.99 13.47 11.61
CA LEU A 152 3.77 12.49 10.84
C LEU A 152 2.95 11.82 9.75
N ALA A 153 1.65 11.54 9.99
CA ALA A 153 0.78 11.01 8.96
C ALA A 153 0.64 11.94 7.74
N LYS A 154 0.73 13.25 7.94
CA LYS A 154 0.67 14.26 6.87
C LYS A 154 1.97 14.42 6.10
N GLU A 155 3.11 13.92 6.58
CA GLU A 155 4.35 13.86 5.80
C GLU A 155 4.24 12.92 4.60
N PHE A 156 3.29 11.96 4.67
CA PHE A 156 2.96 11.11 3.54
C PHE A 156 2.00 11.84 2.59
N ASN A 157 2.36 11.92 1.33
CA ASN A 157 1.57 12.63 0.32
C ASN A 157 0.34 11.80 -0.10
N TRP A 158 -0.77 11.97 0.63
CA TRP A 158 -2.01 11.23 0.37
C TRP A 158 -2.59 11.49 -1.02
N LYS A 159 -2.37 12.68 -1.60
CA LYS A 159 -2.81 13.00 -2.97
C LYS A 159 -2.05 12.18 -4.01
N GLU A 160 -0.73 12.03 -3.83
CA GLU A 160 0.07 11.21 -4.73
C GLU A 160 -0.23 9.72 -4.52
N MET A 161 -0.45 9.28 -3.28
CA MET A 161 -0.93 7.93 -2.99
C MET A 161 -2.23 7.66 -3.73
N LYS A 162 -3.25 8.54 -3.59
CA LYS A 162 -4.52 8.41 -4.30
C LYS A 162 -4.31 8.30 -5.80
N LYS A 163 -3.52 9.20 -6.40
CA LYS A 163 -3.23 9.18 -7.84
C LYS A 163 -2.55 7.89 -8.30
N SER A 164 -1.74 7.29 -7.45
CA SER A 164 -1.05 6.03 -7.75
C SER A 164 -2.01 4.84 -7.66
N VAL A 165 -2.86 4.81 -6.63
CA VAL A 165 -3.86 3.73 -6.47
C VAL A 165 -4.96 3.81 -7.53
N ASP A 166 -5.37 5.02 -7.95
CA ASP A 166 -6.38 5.20 -9.03
C ASP A 166 -5.91 4.62 -10.39
N LYS A 167 -4.62 4.34 -10.57
CA LYS A 167 -4.10 3.67 -11.77
C LYS A 167 -4.16 2.15 -11.68
N LEU A 168 -4.45 1.61 -10.50
CA LEU A 168 -4.52 0.17 -10.22
C LEU A 168 -5.97 -0.33 -10.18
N PHE A 169 -6.96 0.58 -10.19
CA PHE A 169 -8.39 0.33 -10.31
C PHE A 169 -8.81 0.39 -11.80
#